data_1c807a45e4736c8f860ee10cd70f09c2
#
_entry.id   1c807a45e4736c8f860ee10cd70f09c2
#
_cell.length_a   1.000
_cell.length_b   1.000
_cell.length_c   1.000
_cell.angle_alpha   90.00
_cell.angle_beta   90.00
_cell.angle_gamma   90.00
#
_symmetry.space_group_name_H-M   'P 1'
#
loop_
_entity.id
_entity.type
_entity.pdbx_description
1 polymer ?
#
loop_
_entity_poly.entity_id
_entity_poly.type
_entity_poly.pdbx_seq_one_letter_code
_entity_poly.pdbx_strand_id
1 'polypeptide(L)'
;MFISRGNPNLKSEKSHSFDLSYSSFTSKFNINLSLRHSFNNNGIERISRLITDKDGEIFEGGHKAPYGALYSTYGNIGKSRETGLNFYLNWNASPKTRIYVNGRGNYSDLRSPAQELHNYGWNASAYGGIQQTLPGKVRLSLNGGGSTPRISLQGKGSGYSYYSLGLSRSFLKEERLSLNIYCSNVLEKYR
;
A
#
# COMPACT_ATOMS: atom_id res chain seq x y z
N MET A 1 6.04 -22.29 -17.93
CA MET A 1 7.12 -22.49 -16.93
C MET A 1 7.58 -21.13 -16.44
N PHE A 2 7.90 -21.00 -15.15
CA PHE A 2 8.42 -19.76 -14.56
C PHE A 2 9.84 -20.01 -14.06
N ILE A 3 10.77 -19.12 -14.42
CA ILE A 3 12.18 -19.21 -14.04
C ILE A 3 12.56 -17.88 -13.39
N SER A 4 13.07 -17.92 -12.16
CA SER A 4 13.59 -16.75 -11.47
C SER A 4 15.08 -16.93 -11.18
N ARG A 5 15.89 -15.93 -11.52
CA ARG A 5 17.32 -15.94 -11.29
C ARG A 5 17.76 -14.64 -10.61
N GLY A 6 18.63 -14.75 -9.61
CA GLY A 6 19.31 -13.60 -9.02
C GLY A 6 20.35 -13.00 -10.00
N ASN A 7 20.66 -11.72 -9.82
CA ASN A 7 21.71 -11.03 -10.55
C ASN A 7 22.86 -10.70 -9.60
N PRO A 8 24.02 -11.37 -9.72
CA PRO A 8 25.17 -11.10 -8.84
C PRO A 8 25.85 -9.75 -9.12
N ASN A 9 25.53 -9.11 -10.24
CA ASN A 9 26.15 -7.84 -10.67
C ASN A 9 25.35 -6.61 -10.23
N LEU A 10 24.41 -6.77 -9.30
CA LEU A 10 23.64 -5.65 -8.77
C LEU A 10 24.52 -4.67 -8.02
N LYS A 11 24.34 -3.40 -8.31
CA LYS A 11 24.98 -2.29 -7.60
C LYS A 11 24.04 -1.79 -6.50
N SER A 12 24.62 -1.21 -5.45
CA SER A 12 23.83 -0.61 -4.37
C SER A 12 22.90 0.47 -4.90
N GLU A 13 21.66 0.40 -4.44
CA GLU A 13 20.65 1.42 -4.65
C GLU A 13 20.91 2.63 -3.73
N LYS A 14 20.75 3.84 -4.26
CA LYS A 14 20.88 5.08 -3.50
C LYS A 14 19.59 5.88 -3.65
N SER A 15 18.90 6.07 -2.55
CA SER A 15 17.72 6.92 -2.50
C SER A 15 17.96 8.13 -1.60
N HIS A 16 17.34 9.23 -1.97
CA HIS A 16 17.30 10.46 -1.18
C HIS A 16 15.84 10.79 -0.89
N SER A 17 15.56 11.26 0.31
CA SER A 17 14.23 11.71 0.69
C SER A 17 14.26 12.99 1.50
N PHE A 18 13.28 13.84 1.26
CA PHE A 18 13.00 15.06 2.01
C PHE A 18 11.61 14.95 2.59
N ASP A 19 11.50 15.19 3.88
CA ASP A 19 10.25 15.11 4.62
C ASP A 19 9.96 16.43 5.31
N LEU A 20 8.75 16.95 5.11
CA LEU A 20 8.21 18.08 5.85
C LEU A 20 6.98 17.62 6.61
N SER A 21 7.01 17.73 7.94
CA SER A 21 5.92 17.26 8.77
C SER A 21 5.36 18.37 9.65
N TYR A 22 4.03 18.36 9.78
CA TYR A 22 3.29 19.21 10.70
C TYR A 22 2.43 18.36 11.62
N SER A 23 2.50 18.60 12.92
CA SER A 23 1.70 17.90 13.92
C SER A 23 1.04 18.89 14.84
N SER A 24 -0.24 18.67 15.13
CA SER A 24 -1.01 19.45 16.09
C SER A 24 -1.80 18.51 17.00
N PHE A 25 -1.66 18.74 18.29
CA PHE A 25 -2.27 17.93 19.34
C PHE A 25 -3.10 18.82 20.24
N THR A 26 -4.38 18.53 20.35
CA THR A 26 -5.30 19.19 21.27
C THR A 26 -6.13 18.14 22.01
N SER A 27 -6.89 18.53 23.00
CA SER A 27 -7.84 17.64 23.69
C SER A 27 -8.93 17.08 22.77
N LYS A 28 -9.26 17.80 21.69
CA LYS A 28 -10.33 17.42 20.76
C LYS A 28 -9.82 16.73 19.51
N PHE A 29 -8.65 17.09 19.01
CA PHE A 29 -8.11 16.51 17.79
C PHE A 29 -6.60 16.33 17.83
N ASN A 30 -6.16 15.37 17.07
CA ASN A 30 -4.77 15.10 16.77
C ASN A 30 -4.63 15.01 15.25
N ILE A 31 -3.84 15.90 14.67
CA ILE A 31 -3.58 15.99 13.23
C ILE A 31 -2.09 15.80 13.00
N ASN A 32 -1.76 14.97 12.01
CA ASN A 32 -0.42 14.85 11.48
C ASN A 32 -0.47 14.91 9.96
N LEU A 33 0.32 15.79 9.37
CA LEU A 33 0.49 15.94 7.93
C LEU A 33 1.97 15.77 7.62
N SER A 34 2.31 15.02 6.60
CA SER A 34 3.69 14.84 6.16
C SER A 34 3.76 14.83 4.65
N LEU A 35 4.49 15.77 4.09
CA LEU A 35 4.85 15.84 2.69
C LEU A 35 6.23 15.22 2.52
N ARG A 36 6.34 14.23 1.64
CA ARG A 36 7.60 13.56 1.30
C ARG A 36 7.88 13.69 -0.18
N HIS A 37 9.12 14.02 -0.50
CA HIS A 37 9.65 13.88 -1.85
C HIS A 37 10.87 12.97 -1.82
N SER A 38 10.87 11.93 -2.65
CA SER A 38 11.99 10.99 -2.75
C SER A 38 12.38 10.75 -4.20
N PHE A 39 13.66 10.49 -4.42
CA PHE A 39 14.16 10.10 -5.72
C PHE A 39 15.27 9.05 -5.61
N ASN A 40 15.28 8.18 -6.60
CA ASN A 40 16.25 7.11 -6.77
C ASN A 40 16.68 7.06 -8.23
N ASN A 41 17.98 7.04 -8.47
CA ASN A 41 18.53 7.02 -9.82
C ASN A 41 19.12 5.67 -10.26
N ASN A 42 19.14 4.68 -9.37
CA ASN A 42 19.75 3.36 -9.62
C ASN A 42 18.92 2.26 -8.96
N GLY A 43 17.59 2.35 -9.10
CA GLY A 43 16.65 1.43 -8.49
C GLY A 43 16.80 0.01 -9.02
N ILE A 44 16.72 -0.95 -8.11
CA ILE A 44 16.70 -2.37 -8.43
C ILE A 44 15.28 -2.75 -8.77
N GLU A 45 15.05 -3.05 -10.05
CA GLU A 45 13.72 -3.43 -10.55
C GLU A 45 13.71 -4.86 -11.04
N ARG A 46 12.57 -5.51 -10.87
CA ARG A 46 12.34 -6.83 -11.42
C ARG A 46 12.10 -6.73 -12.92
N ILE A 47 12.84 -7.52 -13.68
CA ILE A 47 12.75 -7.64 -15.12
C ILE A 47 12.11 -8.98 -15.43
N SER A 48 11.00 -8.98 -16.16
CA SER A 48 10.33 -10.20 -16.61
C SER A 48 10.18 -10.17 -18.12
N ARG A 49 10.60 -11.26 -18.77
CA ARG A 49 10.45 -11.44 -20.23
C ARG A 49 10.09 -12.87 -20.57
N LEU A 50 9.43 -13.07 -21.69
CA LEU A 50 9.21 -14.38 -22.25
C LEU A 50 10.47 -14.80 -23.04
N ILE A 51 10.82 -16.08 -22.96
CA ILE A 51 11.83 -16.69 -23.83
C ILE A 51 11.21 -16.91 -25.18
N THR A 52 11.67 -16.17 -26.18
CA THR A 52 11.14 -16.18 -27.57
C THR A 52 12.00 -16.97 -28.53
N ASP A 53 13.18 -17.41 -28.11
CA ASP A 53 14.01 -18.33 -28.89
C ASP A 53 13.37 -19.72 -28.91
N LYS A 54 13.14 -20.26 -30.12
CA LYS A 54 12.51 -21.58 -30.31
C LYS A 54 13.33 -22.73 -29.70
N ASP A 55 14.65 -22.59 -29.69
CA ASP A 55 15.57 -23.57 -29.10
C ASP A 55 15.76 -23.36 -27.59
N GLY A 56 15.13 -22.32 -27.06
CA GLY A 56 15.31 -21.88 -25.68
C GLY A 56 16.60 -21.10 -25.49
N GLU A 57 16.82 -20.63 -24.27
CA GLU A 57 17.99 -19.81 -23.91
C GLU A 57 18.82 -20.54 -22.84
N ILE A 58 20.12 -20.61 -23.05
CA ILE A 58 21.07 -21.17 -22.08
C ILE A 58 21.71 -20.03 -21.31
N PHE A 59 21.56 -20.05 -19.99
CA PHE A 59 22.18 -19.08 -19.08
C PHE A 59 23.53 -19.56 -18.58
N GLU A 60 24.34 -18.64 -18.07
CA GLU A 60 25.55 -18.96 -17.32
C GLU A 60 25.27 -20.06 -16.27
N GLY A 61 26.09 -21.09 -16.23
CA GLY A 61 25.87 -22.27 -15.38
C GLY A 61 25.09 -23.41 -16.05
N GLY A 62 24.83 -23.33 -17.38
CA GLY A 62 24.26 -24.43 -18.17
C GLY A 62 22.75 -24.67 -17.99
N HIS A 63 22.07 -23.79 -17.26
CA HIS A 63 20.60 -23.93 -17.09
C HIS A 63 19.87 -23.45 -18.35
N LYS A 64 19.06 -24.35 -18.93
CA LYS A 64 18.27 -24.05 -20.13
C LYS A 64 16.87 -23.59 -19.77
N ALA A 65 16.46 -22.43 -20.31
CA ALA A 65 15.09 -21.95 -20.27
C ALA A 65 14.39 -22.30 -21.59
N PRO A 66 13.31 -23.11 -21.58
CA PRO A 66 12.61 -23.49 -22.80
C PRO A 66 11.83 -22.32 -23.40
N TYR A 67 11.51 -22.40 -24.69
CA TYR A 67 10.61 -21.50 -25.39
C TYR A 67 9.30 -21.29 -24.60
N GLY A 68 8.83 -20.06 -24.52
CA GLY A 68 7.58 -19.70 -23.82
C GLY A 68 7.71 -19.68 -22.28
N ALA A 69 8.90 -19.93 -21.71
CA ALA A 69 9.11 -19.74 -20.28
C ALA A 69 9.13 -18.26 -19.92
N LEU A 70 8.49 -17.88 -18.82
CA LEU A 70 8.62 -16.56 -18.23
C LEU A 70 9.88 -16.50 -17.38
N TYR A 71 10.87 -15.77 -17.86
CA TYR A 71 12.13 -15.52 -17.16
C TYR A 71 12.05 -14.22 -16.36
N SER A 72 12.53 -14.23 -15.12
CA SER A 72 12.54 -13.09 -14.24
C SER A 72 13.89 -12.94 -13.54
N THR A 73 14.41 -11.73 -13.53
CA THR A 73 15.66 -11.35 -12.85
C THR A 73 15.53 -9.95 -12.27
N TYR A 74 16.62 -9.42 -11.71
CA TYR A 74 16.72 -8.07 -11.19
C TYR A 74 17.82 -7.29 -11.86
N GLY A 75 17.63 -5.98 -12.05
CA GLY A 75 18.63 -5.08 -12.62
C GLY A 75 18.56 -3.67 -12.04
N ASN A 76 19.66 -2.96 -12.03
CA ASN A 76 19.71 -1.54 -11.68
C ASN A 76 19.27 -0.69 -12.87
N ILE A 77 18.00 -0.75 -13.18
CA ILE A 77 17.40 -0.12 -14.36
C ILE A 77 16.39 0.97 -14.03
N GLY A 78 16.02 1.06 -12.77
CA GLY A 78 14.97 1.97 -12.31
C GLY A 78 15.48 3.37 -11.99
N LYS A 79 14.71 4.37 -12.38
CA LYS A 79 14.75 5.72 -11.84
C LYS A 79 13.36 6.03 -11.32
N SER A 80 13.27 6.48 -10.08
CA SER A 80 11.99 6.84 -9.49
C SER A 80 12.02 8.23 -8.89
N ARG A 81 10.91 8.95 -9.03
CA ARG A 81 10.61 10.16 -8.31
C ARG A 81 9.22 10.03 -7.73
N GLU A 82 9.11 10.19 -6.44
CA GLU A 82 7.84 10.06 -5.73
C GLU A 82 7.61 11.28 -4.87
N THR A 83 6.43 11.87 -5.01
CA THR A 83 5.96 12.94 -4.13
C THR A 83 4.68 12.50 -3.50
N GLY A 84 4.64 12.48 -2.17
CA GLY A 84 3.52 11.96 -1.41
C GLY A 84 3.13 12.83 -0.25
N LEU A 85 1.83 12.86 0.02
CA LEU A 85 1.23 13.44 1.21
C LEU A 85 0.65 12.33 2.07
N ASN A 86 1.06 12.27 3.32
CA ASN A 86 0.42 11.43 4.33
C ASN A 86 -0.37 12.33 5.27
N PHE A 87 -1.54 11.89 5.68
CA PHE A 87 -2.33 12.59 6.67
C PHE A 87 -2.92 11.62 7.68
N TYR A 88 -3.01 12.08 8.89
CA TYR A 88 -3.66 11.41 9.99
C TYR A 88 -4.51 12.41 10.76
N LEU A 89 -5.75 12.05 11.01
CA LEU A 89 -6.67 12.80 11.85
C LEU A 89 -7.30 11.85 12.86
N ASN A 90 -7.30 12.23 14.11
CA ASN A 90 -8.13 11.64 15.15
C ASN A 90 -8.87 12.76 15.84
N TRP A 91 -10.20 12.74 15.75
CA TRP A 91 -11.07 13.78 16.26
C TRP A 91 -12.09 13.21 17.26
N ASN A 92 -12.03 13.69 18.49
CA ASN A 92 -13.01 13.46 19.51
C ASN A 92 -14.11 14.52 19.36
N ALA A 93 -15.07 14.27 18.44
CA ALA A 93 -16.17 15.19 18.13
C ALA A 93 -17.08 15.43 19.36
N SER A 94 -17.19 14.41 20.22
CA SER A 94 -17.82 14.50 21.53
C SER A 94 -17.18 13.48 22.49
N PRO A 95 -17.50 13.49 23.80
CA PRO A 95 -17.07 12.44 24.73
C PRO A 95 -17.52 11.02 24.33
N LYS A 96 -18.50 10.92 23.43
CA LYS A 96 -19.09 9.65 22.97
C LYS A 96 -18.78 9.34 21.51
N THR A 97 -18.22 10.30 20.76
CA THR A 97 -18.01 10.18 19.31
C THR A 97 -16.56 10.43 18.97
N ARG A 98 -15.93 9.44 18.38
CA ARG A 98 -14.57 9.51 17.87
C ARG A 98 -14.54 9.22 16.39
N ILE A 99 -13.87 10.05 15.62
CA ILE A 99 -13.67 9.91 14.18
C ILE A 99 -12.16 9.87 13.94
N TYR A 100 -11.72 8.95 13.11
CA TYR A 100 -10.33 8.90 12.72
C TYR A 100 -10.19 8.59 11.23
N VAL A 101 -9.21 9.21 10.62
CA VAL A 101 -8.88 9.02 9.21
C VAL A 101 -7.37 9.00 9.09
N ASN A 102 -6.87 8.06 8.32
CA ASN A 102 -5.47 7.94 7.93
C ASN A 102 -5.43 7.75 6.43
N GLY A 103 -4.57 8.47 5.75
CA GLY A 103 -4.49 8.34 4.32
C GLY A 103 -3.14 8.77 3.77
N ARG A 104 -2.90 8.31 2.56
CA ARG A 104 -1.70 8.62 1.79
C ARG A 104 -2.08 8.77 0.33
N GLY A 105 -1.57 9.84 -0.30
CA GLY A 105 -1.62 10.02 -1.73
C GLY A 105 -0.21 10.24 -2.26
N ASN A 106 0.20 9.51 -3.30
CA ASN A 106 1.51 9.65 -3.92
C ASN A 106 1.36 9.84 -5.43
N TYR A 107 2.16 10.72 -5.96
CA TYR A 107 2.47 10.77 -7.38
C TYR A 107 3.83 10.10 -7.60
N SER A 108 3.86 9.11 -8.48
CA SER A 108 5.07 8.37 -8.84
C SER A 108 5.39 8.59 -10.31
N ASP A 109 6.65 8.87 -10.62
CA ASP A 109 7.23 8.91 -11.98
C ASP A 109 8.37 7.87 -11.99
N LEU A 110 8.15 6.80 -12.73
CA LEU A 110 9.02 5.62 -12.80
C LEU A 110 9.56 5.49 -14.22
N ARG A 111 10.88 5.41 -14.36
CA ARG A 111 11.56 5.35 -15.65
C ARG A 111 12.62 4.27 -15.67
N SER A 112 12.73 3.58 -16.78
CA SER A 112 13.84 2.71 -17.11
C SER A 112 14.37 3.04 -18.51
N PRO A 113 15.40 3.88 -18.64
CA PRO A 113 15.98 4.16 -19.94
C PRO A 113 16.54 2.90 -20.62
N ALA A 114 17.00 1.93 -19.87
CA ALA A 114 17.57 0.67 -20.41
C ALA A 114 16.50 -0.24 -21.04
N GLN A 115 15.22 -0.06 -20.68
CA GLN A 115 14.11 -0.84 -21.22
C GLN A 115 13.11 0.04 -22.00
N GLU A 116 13.41 1.33 -22.17
CA GLU A 116 12.52 2.32 -22.80
C GLU A 116 11.12 2.38 -22.15
N LEU A 117 11.08 2.10 -20.83
CA LEU A 117 9.83 2.12 -20.06
C LEU A 117 9.70 3.42 -19.27
N HIS A 118 8.50 3.99 -19.33
CA HIS A 118 8.10 5.13 -18.52
C HIS A 118 6.64 4.95 -18.07
N ASN A 119 6.42 4.94 -16.78
CA ASN A 119 5.08 4.89 -16.21
C ASN A 119 4.96 5.91 -15.08
N TYR A 120 3.82 6.57 -14.99
CA TYR A 120 3.59 7.58 -13.99
C TYR A 120 2.11 7.65 -13.60
N GLY A 121 1.84 8.26 -12.47
CA GLY A 121 0.47 8.52 -12.05
C GLY A 121 0.32 8.62 -10.55
N TRP A 122 -0.93 8.76 -10.15
CA TRP A 122 -1.34 8.84 -8.76
C TRP A 122 -1.73 7.48 -8.22
N ASN A 123 -1.34 7.22 -6.98
CA ASN A 123 -1.92 6.19 -6.16
C ASN A 123 -2.31 6.79 -4.80
N ALA A 124 -3.38 6.28 -4.24
CA ALA A 124 -3.87 6.74 -2.95
C ALA A 124 -4.39 5.56 -2.13
N SER A 125 -4.26 5.66 -0.83
CA SER A 125 -4.91 4.76 0.11
C SER A 125 -5.47 5.56 1.27
N ALA A 126 -6.63 5.18 1.76
CA ALA A 126 -7.23 5.77 2.94
C ALA A 126 -7.90 4.70 3.79
N TYR A 127 -7.85 4.92 5.08
CA TYR A 127 -8.51 4.11 6.10
C TYR A 127 -9.08 5.04 7.16
N GLY A 128 -10.30 4.79 7.60
CA GLY A 128 -10.91 5.59 8.63
C GLY A 128 -12.09 4.90 9.29
N GLY A 129 -12.61 5.54 10.31
CA GLY A 129 -13.78 5.02 11.00
C GLY A 129 -14.39 6.01 11.97
N ILE A 130 -15.59 5.66 12.38
CA ILE A 130 -16.39 6.36 13.38
C ILE A 130 -16.70 5.37 14.49
N GLN A 131 -16.48 5.79 15.71
CA GLN A 131 -16.87 5.07 16.92
C GLN A 131 -17.88 5.92 17.68
N GLN A 132 -19.02 5.35 18.01
CA GLN A 132 -20.09 5.99 18.76
C GLN A 132 -20.42 5.16 19.99
N THR A 133 -20.33 5.79 21.15
CA THR A 133 -20.77 5.19 22.42
C THR A 133 -22.23 5.59 22.67
N LEU A 134 -23.09 4.60 22.81
CA LEU A 134 -24.52 4.74 23.12
C LEU A 134 -24.78 4.49 24.60
N PRO A 135 -25.97 4.85 25.12
CA PRO A 135 -26.39 4.47 26.45
C PRO A 135 -26.30 2.96 26.68
N GLY A 136 -26.13 2.52 27.92
CA GLY A 136 -26.04 1.08 28.24
C GLY A 136 -24.70 0.43 27.90
N LYS A 137 -23.62 1.22 27.80
CA LYS A 137 -22.25 0.74 27.49
C LYS A 137 -22.15 0.01 26.13
N VAL A 138 -22.99 0.41 25.18
CA VAL A 138 -22.96 -0.10 23.82
C VAL A 138 -22.05 0.79 22.99
N ARG A 139 -21.12 0.18 22.24
CA ARG A 139 -20.24 0.88 21.29
C ARG A 139 -20.48 0.36 19.89
N LEU A 140 -20.80 1.28 18.99
CA LEU A 140 -20.86 1.04 17.56
C LEU A 140 -19.56 1.50 16.91
N SER A 141 -19.08 0.76 15.95
CA SER A 141 -17.94 1.15 15.11
C SER A 141 -18.24 0.87 13.64
N LEU A 142 -17.99 1.87 12.81
CA LEU A 142 -17.97 1.74 11.36
C LEU A 142 -16.55 2.05 10.91
N ASN A 143 -15.92 1.13 10.19
CA ASN A 143 -14.59 1.32 9.64
C ASN A 143 -14.62 1.00 8.16
N GLY A 144 -13.76 1.66 7.41
CA GLY A 144 -13.60 1.37 6.01
C GLY A 144 -12.31 1.93 5.47
N GLY A 145 -11.92 1.41 4.34
CA GLY A 145 -10.73 1.86 3.68
C GLY A 145 -10.58 1.25 2.29
N GLY A 146 -9.53 1.68 1.64
CA GLY A 146 -9.21 1.16 0.33
C GLY A 146 -7.95 1.78 -0.24
N SER A 147 -7.55 1.27 -1.38
CA SER A 147 -6.47 1.83 -2.16
C SER A 147 -6.79 1.81 -3.64
N THR A 148 -6.30 2.80 -4.34
CA THR A 148 -6.24 2.76 -5.80
C THR A 148 -5.14 1.80 -6.26
N PRO A 149 -5.14 1.39 -7.53
CA PRO A 149 -4.07 0.58 -8.09
C PRO A 149 -2.69 1.20 -7.86
N ARG A 150 -1.74 0.37 -7.43
CA ARG A 150 -0.35 0.78 -7.30
C ARG A 150 0.29 0.84 -8.69
N ILE A 151 1.07 1.90 -8.91
CA ILE A 151 1.84 2.08 -10.14
C ILE A 151 3.18 1.37 -9.99
N SER A 152 3.54 0.59 -10.99
CA SER A 152 4.85 -0.04 -11.16
C SER A 152 5.41 0.30 -12.54
N LEU A 153 6.69 0.06 -12.76
CA LEU A 153 7.34 0.36 -14.04
C LEU A 153 6.65 -0.35 -15.23
N GLN A 154 6.19 -1.58 -15.03
CA GLN A 154 5.61 -2.43 -16.07
C GLN A 154 4.08 -2.45 -16.09
N GLY A 155 3.40 -1.62 -15.28
CA GLY A 155 1.93 -1.59 -15.29
C GLY A 155 1.31 -1.03 -14.02
N LYS A 156 0.04 -1.34 -13.84
CA LYS A 156 -0.74 -0.98 -12.66
C LYS A 156 -1.25 -2.23 -11.97
N GLY A 157 -1.14 -2.25 -10.65
CA GLY A 157 -1.72 -3.32 -9.83
C GLY A 157 -3.24 -3.20 -9.69
N SER A 158 -3.80 -3.90 -8.73
CA SER A 158 -5.23 -3.80 -8.38
C SER A 158 -5.43 -2.86 -7.21
N GLY A 159 -6.55 -2.14 -7.20
CA GLY A 159 -7.07 -1.46 -6.04
C GLY A 159 -7.96 -2.40 -5.23
N TYR A 160 -8.24 -2.02 -3.99
CA TYR A 160 -9.20 -2.72 -3.14
C TYR A 160 -9.95 -1.73 -2.27
N SER A 161 -11.12 -2.13 -1.82
CA SER A 161 -11.89 -1.44 -0.78
C SER A 161 -12.46 -2.44 0.20
N TYR A 162 -12.71 -2.01 1.42
CA TYR A 162 -13.35 -2.83 2.44
C TYR A 162 -14.08 -1.94 3.44
N TYR A 163 -15.05 -2.51 4.10
CA TYR A 163 -15.73 -1.88 5.22
C TYR A 163 -16.04 -2.91 6.30
N SER A 164 -16.25 -2.44 7.51
CA SER A 164 -16.61 -3.28 8.63
C SER A 164 -17.52 -2.54 9.61
N LEU A 165 -18.43 -3.28 10.20
CA LEU A 165 -19.33 -2.84 11.25
C LEU A 165 -19.00 -3.64 12.51
N GLY A 166 -18.89 -2.95 13.63
CA GLY A 166 -18.67 -3.55 14.93
C GLY A 166 -19.73 -3.08 15.94
N LEU A 167 -20.20 -4.01 16.73
CA LEU A 167 -21.05 -3.76 17.88
C LEU A 167 -20.39 -4.40 19.09
N SER A 168 -20.13 -3.63 20.13
CA SER A 168 -19.66 -4.17 21.39
C SER A 168 -20.51 -3.68 22.55
N ARG A 169 -20.71 -4.53 23.54
CA ARG A 169 -21.41 -4.18 24.79
C ARG A 169 -20.71 -4.82 25.96
N SER A 170 -20.42 -4.01 26.97
CA SER A 170 -19.86 -4.47 28.24
C SER A 170 -20.98 -4.69 29.25
N PHE A 171 -20.87 -5.81 29.98
CA PHE A 171 -21.81 -6.26 30.98
C PHE A 171 -21.07 -6.45 32.32
N LEU A 172 -21.85 -6.57 33.39
CA LEU A 172 -21.40 -6.78 34.75
C LEU A 172 -20.68 -5.56 35.37
N LYS A 173 -20.44 -5.64 36.69
CA LYS A 173 -19.62 -4.65 37.36
C LYS A 173 -18.17 -4.76 36.89
N GLU A 174 -17.49 -3.62 36.77
CA GLU A 174 -16.10 -3.52 36.29
C GLU A 174 -15.88 -4.09 34.86
N GLU A 175 -16.96 -4.16 34.04
CA GLU A 175 -16.90 -4.59 32.65
C GLU A 175 -16.28 -5.98 32.42
N ARG A 176 -16.48 -6.91 33.39
CA ARG A 176 -15.89 -8.25 33.38
C ARG A 176 -16.35 -9.15 32.24
N LEU A 177 -17.44 -8.80 31.56
CA LEU A 177 -17.92 -9.52 30.39
C LEU A 177 -18.15 -8.54 29.26
N SER A 178 -17.63 -8.83 28.08
CA SER A 178 -17.91 -8.07 26.86
C SER A 178 -18.36 -8.98 25.72
N LEU A 179 -19.42 -8.59 25.04
CA LEU A 179 -19.87 -9.21 23.80
C LEU A 179 -19.42 -8.32 22.65
N ASN A 180 -18.74 -8.90 21.67
CA ASN A 180 -18.30 -8.23 20.47
C ASN A 180 -18.84 -8.96 19.24
N ILE A 181 -19.54 -8.24 18.38
CA ILE A 181 -20.03 -8.72 17.09
C ILE A 181 -19.31 -7.90 16.03
N TYR A 182 -18.76 -8.56 15.05
CA TYR A 182 -18.03 -7.93 13.98
C TYR A 182 -18.43 -8.52 12.63
N CYS A 183 -18.76 -7.65 11.67
CA CYS A 183 -19.10 -8.01 10.32
C CYS A 183 -18.24 -7.22 9.34
N SER A 184 -17.71 -7.87 8.32
CA SER A 184 -16.92 -7.20 7.27
C SER A 184 -17.43 -7.60 5.90
N ASN A 185 -17.45 -6.64 4.97
CA ASN A 185 -17.77 -6.82 3.54
C ASN A 185 -19.06 -7.60 3.27
N VAL A 186 -20.07 -7.46 4.13
CA VAL A 186 -21.32 -8.27 4.10
C VAL A 186 -22.14 -8.06 2.84
N LEU A 187 -21.99 -6.92 2.16
CA LEU A 187 -22.75 -6.55 0.96
C LEU A 187 -21.96 -6.82 -0.34
N GLU A 188 -20.72 -7.30 -0.25
CA GLU A 188 -19.98 -7.67 -1.44
C GLU A 188 -20.53 -8.97 -2.04
N LYS A 189 -21.03 -8.88 -3.26
CA LYS A 189 -21.31 -10.08 -4.05
C LYS A 189 -19.98 -10.66 -4.47
N TYR A 190 -19.71 -11.89 -4.08
CA TYR A 190 -18.61 -12.68 -4.64
C TYR A 190 -18.75 -12.68 -6.17
N ARG A 191 -17.78 -12.10 -6.85
CA ARG A 191 -17.63 -12.18 -8.30
C ARG A 191 -16.57 -13.22 -8.64
#